data_2547bca90abe903f6066d5960ece8f21
#
_entry.id   2547bca90abe903f6066d5960ece8f21
#
_cell.length_a   1.000
_cell.length_b   1.000
_cell.length_c   1.000
_cell.angle_alpha   90.00
_cell.angle_beta   90.00
_cell.angle_gamma   90.00
#
_symmetry.space_group_name_H-M   'P 1'
#
loop_
_entity.id
_entity.type
_entity.pdbx_description
1 polymer ?
#
loop_
_entity_poly.entity_id
_entity_poly.type
_entity_poly.pdbx_seq_one_letter_code
_entity_poly.pdbx_strand_id
1 'polypeptide(L)'
;MENKILKKFVYEGFGFPIALVNVPVRKIRGEWVPFINYNELAKSVLRVLCFFREPLTGNQIFFIRQQIGLTGQQLADMLGVTQAAVSKWEKKKDEIAKIEPAIEFCLRFIALEHVDKGGSSTLQNLFLKKHLLGDFKAKQKDIKFIPTPVSLREPIACAG
;
A
#
# COMPACT_ATOMS: atom_id res chain seq x y z
N MET A 1 4.42 9.45 30.82
CA MET A 1 4.67 9.56 29.37
C MET A 1 3.60 10.41 28.75
N GLU A 2 4.00 11.37 27.94
CA GLU A 2 3.03 12.19 27.21
C GLU A 2 2.53 11.42 25.98
N ASN A 3 1.21 11.31 25.87
CA ASN A 3 0.54 10.74 24.72
C ASN A 3 -0.41 11.76 24.13
N LYS A 4 -0.53 11.83 22.82
CA LYS A 4 -1.53 12.67 22.13
C LYS A 4 -1.96 12.02 20.82
N ILE A 5 -3.05 12.51 20.24
CA ILE A 5 -3.50 12.14 18.91
C ILE A 5 -3.14 13.26 17.94
N LEU A 6 -2.37 12.94 16.92
CA LEU A 6 -2.09 13.86 15.81
C LEU A 6 -3.14 13.69 14.72
N LYS A 7 -3.70 14.79 14.26
CA LYS A 7 -4.66 14.78 13.13
C LYS A 7 -4.04 14.22 11.85
N LYS A 8 -2.75 14.50 11.63
CA LYS A 8 -2.01 14.03 10.47
C LYS A 8 -0.55 13.79 10.86
N PHE A 9 0.00 12.69 10.38
CA PHE A 9 1.41 12.34 10.53
C PHE A 9 1.90 11.72 9.22
N VAL A 10 3.02 12.17 8.69
CA VAL A 10 3.65 11.56 7.51
C VAL A 10 4.62 10.49 7.96
N TYR A 11 4.40 9.27 7.52
CA TYR A 11 5.23 8.10 7.80
C TYR A 11 5.93 7.65 6.52
N GLU A 12 7.24 7.46 6.57
CA GLU A 12 8.07 7.08 5.41
C GLU A 12 8.76 5.72 5.58
N GLY A 13 8.47 5.01 6.66
CA GLY A 13 9.14 3.77 7.03
C GLY A 13 8.95 2.61 6.06
N PHE A 14 8.04 2.71 5.11
CA PHE A 14 7.84 1.71 4.05
C PHE A 14 8.55 2.07 2.73
N GLY A 15 9.37 3.13 2.73
CA GLY A 15 10.12 3.58 1.55
C GLY A 15 9.38 4.58 0.65
N PHE A 16 8.18 5.00 1.05
CA PHE A 16 7.40 6.04 0.38
C PHE A 16 6.51 6.77 1.41
N PRO A 17 6.14 8.04 1.18
CA PRO A 17 5.38 8.81 2.14
C PRO A 17 3.93 8.33 2.23
N ILE A 18 3.46 8.15 3.47
CA ILE A 18 2.08 7.78 3.79
C ILE A 18 1.53 8.80 4.79
N ALA A 19 0.37 9.39 4.51
CA ALA A 19 -0.32 10.23 5.46
C ALA A 19 -1.19 9.37 6.39
N LEU A 20 -0.80 9.32 7.64
CA LEU A 20 -1.60 8.72 8.69
C LEU A 20 -2.53 9.78 9.30
N VAL A 21 -3.77 9.43 9.57
CA VAL A 21 -4.79 10.33 10.10
C VAL A 21 -5.23 9.82 11.48
N ASN A 22 -5.38 10.76 12.43
CA ASN A 22 -5.77 10.46 13.81
C ASN A 22 -4.83 9.46 14.50
N VAL A 23 -3.55 9.73 14.42
CA VAL A 23 -2.49 8.83 14.89
C VAL A 23 -2.23 9.01 16.36
N PRO A 24 -2.32 7.96 17.20
CA PRO A 24 -1.80 8.01 18.54
C PRO A 24 -0.27 8.07 18.50
N VAL A 25 0.31 9.07 19.15
CA VAL A 25 1.75 9.26 19.25
C VAL A 25 2.17 9.33 20.71
N ARG A 26 3.39 8.86 20.97
CA ARG A 26 4.03 8.91 22.27
C ARG A 26 5.32 9.72 22.15
N LYS A 27 5.63 10.50 23.17
CA LYS A 27 6.90 11.23 23.23
C LYS A 27 8.01 10.29 23.72
N ILE A 28 9.02 10.09 22.88
CA ILE A 28 10.20 9.29 23.19
C ILE A 28 11.42 10.14 22.89
N ARG A 29 12.26 10.36 23.90
CA ARG A 29 13.48 11.19 23.79
C ARG A 29 13.26 12.56 23.14
N GLY A 30 12.11 13.19 23.44
CA GLY A 30 11.77 14.51 22.89
C GLY A 30 11.03 14.50 21.55
N GLU A 31 10.98 13.38 20.85
CA GLU A 31 10.31 13.23 19.56
C GLU A 31 8.96 12.54 19.70
N TRP A 32 8.02 12.90 18.84
CA TRP A 32 6.71 12.27 18.76
C TRP A 32 6.75 11.09 17.80
N VAL A 33 6.61 9.88 18.34
CA VAL A 33 6.68 8.63 17.58
C VAL A 33 5.29 7.99 17.54
N PRO A 34 4.82 7.53 16.36
CA PRO A 34 3.57 6.80 16.25
C PRO A 34 3.57 5.56 17.13
N PHE A 35 2.48 5.40 17.89
CA PHE A 35 2.25 4.24 18.75
C PHE A 35 1.18 3.36 18.12
N ILE A 36 1.57 2.61 17.11
CA ILE A 36 0.69 1.82 16.24
C ILE A 36 1.27 0.43 15.99
N ASN A 37 0.40 -0.49 15.60
CA ASN A 37 0.84 -1.80 15.12
C ASN A 37 1.29 -1.68 13.66
N TYR A 38 2.58 -1.74 13.41
CA TYR A 38 3.15 -1.57 12.07
C TYR A 38 2.80 -2.72 11.11
N ASN A 39 2.54 -3.93 11.60
CA ASN A 39 2.09 -5.03 10.77
C ASN A 39 0.67 -4.78 10.23
N GLU A 40 -0.22 -4.30 11.08
CA GLU A 40 -1.58 -3.93 10.66
C GLU A 40 -1.58 -2.70 9.76
N LEU A 41 -0.68 -1.75 10.01
CA LEU A 41 -0.48 -0.62 9.11
C LEU A 41 -0.01 -1.10 7.74
N ALA A 42 0.99 -1.99 7.67
CA ALA A 42 1.49 -2.54 6.41
C ALA A 42 0.39 -3.25 5.60
N LYS A 43 -0.45 -4.06 6.26
CA LYS A 43 -1.62 -4.69 5.62
C LYS A 43 -2.60 -3.66 5.08
N SER A 44 -2.88 -2.62 5.85
CA SER A 44 -3.79 -1.55 5.43
C SER A 44 -3.24 -0.79 4.23
N VAL A 45 -1.96 -0.47 4.23
CA VAL A 45 -1.28 0.18 3.10
C VAL A 45 -1.29 -0.70 1.86
N LEU A 46 -0.99 -2.00 2.02
CA LEU A 46 -1.03 -2.95 0.92
C LEU A 46 -2.42 -3.01 0.28
N ARG A 47 -3.47 -3.07 1.11
CA ARG A 47 -4.87 -3.04 0.63
C ARG A 47 -5.19 -1.74 -0.12
N VAL A 48 -4.74 -0.61 0.39
CA VAL A 48 -4.92 0.68 -0.30
C VAL A 48 -4.22 0.69 -1.65
N LEU A 49 -2.98 0.20 -1.74
CA LEU A 49 -2.24 0.13 -3.00
C LEU A 49 -2.94 -0.76 -4.04
N CYS A 50 -3.63 -1.83 -3.62
CA CYS A 50 -4.42 -2.65 -4.53
C CYS A 50 -5.51 -1.85 -5.24
N PHE A 51 -6.15 -0.90 -4.55
CA PHE A 51 -7.25 -0.09 -5.09
C PHE A 51 -6.83 1.29 -5.57
N PHE A 52 -5.56 1.62 -5.44
CA PHE A 52 -5.03 2.90 -5.84
C PHE A 52 -5.04 3.06 -7.37
N ARG A 53 -5.44 4.25 -7.87
CA ARG A 53 -5.63 4.46 -9.30
C ARG A 53 -4.36 4.86 -10.04
N GLU A 54 -3.47 5.56 -9.33
CA GLU A 54 -2.23 6.02 -9.93
C GLU A 54 -1.30 4.85 -10.22
N PRO A 55 -0.49 4.93 -11.29
CA PRO A 55 0.53 3.93 -11.57
C PRO A 55 1.49 3.77 -10.38
N LEU A 56 1.94 2.54 -10.14
CA LEU A 56 2.84 2.25 -9.04
C LEU A 56 4.24 2.80 -9.27
N THR A 57 4.84 3.32 -8.20
CA THR A 57 6.26 3.66 -8.16
C THR A 57 7.12 2.43 -7.87
N GLY A 58 8.43 2.54 -8.12
CA GLY A 58 9.36 1.45 -7.84
C GLY A 58 9.36 1.03 -6.36
N ASN A 59 9.33 2.00 -5.44
CA ASN A 59 9.29 1.72 -4.00
C ASN A 59 7.98 1.05 -3.56
N GLN A 60 6.86 1.38 -4.19
CA GLN A 60 5.58 0.72 -3.91
C GLN A 60 5.58 -0.73 -4.40
N ILE A 61 6.18 -1.01 -5.56
CA ILE A 61 6.34 -2.39 -6.07
C ILE A 61 7.23 -3.20 -5.14
N PHE A 62 8.35 -2.64 -4.73
CA PHE A 62 9.26 -3.27 -3.78
C PHE A 62 8.56 -3.59 -2.45
N PHE A 63 7.78 -2.63 -1.92
CA PHE A 63 6.98 -2.84 -0.72
C PHE A 63 5.97 -3.97 -0.90
N ILE A 64 5.19 -3.97 -2.00
CA ILE A 64 4.22 -5.02 -2.29
C ILE A 64 4.92 -6.38 -2.30
N ARG A 65 6.01 -6.52 -3.05
CA ARG A 65 6.76 -7.78 -3.14
C ARG A 65 7.26 -8.26 -1.78
N GLN A 66 7.80 -7.36 -0.97
CA GLN A 66 8.25 -7.70 0.38
C GLN A 66 7.10 -8.16 1.28
N GLN A 67 5.97 -7.46 1.24
CA GLN A 67 4.81 -7.81 2.08
C GLN A 67 4.23 -9.18 1.74
N ILE A 68 4.22 -9.56 0.47
CA ILE A 68 3.77 -10.88 0.04
C ILE A 68 4.84 -11.97 0.19
N GLY A 69 6.06 -11.61 0.60
CA GLY A 69 7.14 -12.54 0.90
C GLY A 69 7.78 -13.19 -0.32
N LEU A 70 7.75 -12.54 -1.49
CA LEU A 70 8.32 -13.08 -2.73
C LEU A 70 9.71 -12.50 -3.01
N THR A 71 10.57 -13.34 -3.57
CA THR A 71 11.81 -12.87 -4.22
C THR A 71 11.50 -12.21 -5.55
N GLY A 72 12.45 -11.44 -6.10
CA GLY A 72 12.29 -10.82 -7.42
C GLY A 72 12.05 -11.85 -8.51
N GLN A 73 12.70 -13.01 -8.44
CA GLN A 73 12.50 -14.11 -9.39
C GLN A 73 11.10 -14.72 -9.26
N GLN A 74 10.65 -15.00 -8.05
CA GLN A 74 9.32 -15.56 -7.82
C GLN A 74 8.20 -14.63 -8.30
N LEU A 75 8.33 -13.32 -8.05
CA LEU A 75 7.39 -12.34 -8.58
C LEU A 75 7.41 -12.31 -10.11
N ALA A 76 8.60 -12.34 -10.72
CA ALA A 76 8.75 -12.36 -12.16
C ALA A 76 8.06 -13.59 -12.78
N ASP A 77 8.26 -14.77 -12.19
CA ASP A 77 7.65 -16.03 -12.64
C ASP A 77 6.11 -15.96 -12.55
N MET A 78 5.57 -15.41 -11.46
CA MET A 78 4.12 -15.25 -11.27
C MET A 78 3.50 -14.27 -12.26
N LEU A 79 4.23 -13.22 -12.63
CA LEU A 79 3.76 -12.20 -13.57
C LEU A 79 4.05 -12.53 -15.04
N GLY A 80 4.80 -13.61 -15.30
CA GLY A 80 5.20 -13.98 -16.67
C GLY A 80 6.21 -13.00 -17.29
N VAL A 81 7.05 -12.38 -16.48
CA VAL A 81 8.09 -11.43 -16.91
C VAL A 81 9.48 -11.90 -16.48
N THR A 82 10.52 -11.17 -16.88
CA THR A 82 11.88 -11.48 -16.45
C THR A 82 12.21 -10.86 -15.09
N GLN A 83 13.12 -11.48 -14.34
CA GLN A 83 13.62 -10.89 -13.10
C GLN A 83 14.26 -9.50 -13.35
N ALA A 84 14.94 -9.34 -14.50
CA ALA A 84 15.51 -8.05 -14.90
C ALA A 84 14.43 -6.95 -15.02
N ALA A 85 13.24 -7.30 -15.51
CA ALA A 85 12.11 -6.37 -15.57
C ALA A 85 11.68 -5.93 -14.17
N VAL A 86 11.49 -6.87 -13.24
CA VAL A 86 11.14 -6.56 -11.84
C VAL A 86 12.21 -5.67 -11.20
N SER A 87 13.49 -6.01 -11.36
CA SER A 87 14.61 -5.21 -10.86
C SER A 87 14.62 -3.79 -11.45
N LYS A 88 14.33 -3.65 -12.73
CA LYS A 88 14.23 -2.35 -13.39
C LYS A 88 13.11 -1.50 -12.84
N TRP A 89 11.96 -2.09 -12.55
CA TRP A 89 10.84 -1.37 -11.94
C TRP A 89 11.19 -0.87 -10.54
N GLU A 90 11.74 -1.73 -9.69
CA GLU A 90 12.10 -1.37 -8.31
C GLU A 90 13.20 -0.29 -8.24
N LYS A 91 14.13 -0.29 -9.18
CA LYS A 91 15.19 0.74 -9.29
C LYS A 91 14.65 2.13 -9.61
N LYS A 92 13.40 2.25 -10.06
CA LYS A 92 12.75 3.56 -10.28
C LYS A 92 12.47 4.32 -8.98
N LYS A 93 12.50 3.65 -7.83
CA LYS A 93 12.30 4.26 -6.50
C LYS A 93 11.02 5.10 -6.44
N ASP A 94 11.12 6.41 -6.31
CA ASP A 94 9.98 7.33 -6.19
C ASP A 94 9.34 7.66 -7.55
N GLU A 95 9.96 7.27 -8.65
CA GLU A 95 9.40 7.45 -9.98
C GLU A 95 8.42 6.33 -10.33
N ILE A 96 7.47 6.65 -11.21
CA ILE A 96 6.55 5.67 -11.79
C ILE A 96 7.35 4.59 -12.53
N ALA A 97 7.07 3.33 -12.21
CA ALA A 97 7.79 2.20 -12.77
C ALA A 97 7.48 1.91 -14.25
N LYS A 98 6.38 2.46 -14.78
CA LYS A 98 5.91 2.27 -16.16
C LYS A 98 5.73 0.79 -16.51
N ILE A 99 4.97 0.08 -15.68
CA ILE A 99 4.58 -1.30 -15.92
C ILE A 99 3.43 -1.31 -16.94
N GLU A 100 3.39 -2.35 -17.75
CA GLU A 100 2.24 -2.59 -18.61
C GLU A 100 0.96 -2.75 -17.76
N PRO A 101 -0.17 -2.11 -18.14
CA PRO A 101 -1.39 -2.10 -17.32
C PRO A 101 -1.89 -3.49 -16.93
N ALA A 102 -1.81 -4.47 -17.83
CA ALA A 102 -2.22 -5.84 -17.53
C ALA A 102 -1.33 -6.50 -16.47
N ILE A 103 -0.03 -6.27 -16.50
CA ILE A 103 0.92 -6.77 -15.52
C ILE A 103 0.71 -6.08 -14.17
N GLU A 104 0.51 -4.77 -14.15
CA GLU A 104 0.22 -4.04 -12.92
C GLU A 104 -1.09 -4.51 -12.29
N PHE A 105 -2.11 -4.79 -13.10
CA PHE A 105 -3.35 -5.38 -12.62
C PHE A 105 -3.11 -6.74 -11.94
N CYS A 106 -2.33 -7.63 -12.55
CA CYS A 106 -1.98 -8.93 -11.97
C CYS A 106 -1.23 -8.76 -10.64
N LEU A 107 -0.26 -7.83 -10.58
CA LEU A 107 0.49 -7.55 -9.35
C LEU A 107 -0.44 -7.11 -8.22
N ARG A 108 -1.36 -6.19 -8.50
CA ARG A 108 -2.34 -5.70 -7.51
C ARG A 108 -3.30 -6.82 -7.07
N PHE A 109 -3.70 -7.69 -7.99
CA PHE A 109 -4.56 -8.83 -7.68
C PHE A 109 -3.85 -9.85 -6.76
N ILE A 110 -2.59 -10.18 -7.04
CA ILE A 110 -1.75 -11.06 -6.19
C ILE A 110 -1.62 -10.45 -4.78
N ALA A 111 -1.38 -9.15 -4.69
CA ALA A 111 -1.29 -8.44 -3.43
C ALA A 111 -2.61 -8.50 -2.64
N LEU A 112 -3.73 -8.32 -3.31
CA LEU A 112 -5.06 -8.41 -2.71
C LEU A 112 -5.35 -9.80 -2.15
N GLU A 113 -5.08 -10.85 -2.92
CA GLU A 113 -5.21 -12.23 -2.49
C GLU A 113 -4.39 -12.52 -1.24
N HIS A 114 -3.18 -11.96 -1.16
CA HIS A 114 -2.32 -12.12 0.01
C HIS A 114 -2.89 -11.45 1.27
N VAL A 115 -3.42 -10.22 1.14
CA VAL A 115 -4.00 -9.47 2.26
C VAL A 115 -5.29 -10.09 2.75
N ASP A 116 -6.08 -10.61 1.82
CA ASP A 116 -7.43 -11.12 2.06
C ASP A 116 -7.46 -12.64 2.17
N LYS A 117 -6.49 -13.20 2.90
CA LYS A 117 -6.43 -14.64 3.19
C LYS A 117 -7.67 -15.11 3.96
N GLY A 118 -8.71 -15.40 3.26
CA GLY A 118 -10.01 -15.78 3.82
C GLY A 118 -11.15 -15.48 2.87
N GLY A 119 -10.82 -14.89 1.71
CA GLY A 119 -11.71 -14.79 0.57
C GLY A 119 -12.96 -14.00 0.84
N SER A 120 -12.83 -12.71 1.15
CA SER A 120 -13.96 -11.82 0.98
C SER A 120 -14.25 -11.68 -0.51
N SER A 121 -15.13 -12.52 -1.03
CA SER A 121 -15.61 -12.43 -2.41
C SER A 121 -16.07 -11.00 -2.75
N THR A 122 -16.45 -10.23 -1.76
CA THR A 122 -16.84 -8.82 -1.89
C THR A 122 -15.67 -7.93 -2.31
N LEU A 123 -14.49 -8.07 -1.69
CA LEU A 123 -13.32 -7.25 -2.06
C LEU A 123 -12.78 -7.64 -3.45
N GLN A 124 -12.75 -8.93 -3.76
CA GLN A 124 -12.38 -9.41 -5.09
C GLN A 124 -13.33 -8.90 -6.16
N ASN A 125 -14.63 -8.99 -5.94
CA ASN A 125 -15.65 -8.45 -6.83
C ASN A 125 -15.54 -6.94 -6.99
N LEU A 126 -15.25 -6.22 -5.92
CA LEU A 126 -15.05 -4.78 -5.95
C LEU A 126 -13.80 -4.41 -6.76
N PHE A 127 -12.72 -5.16 -6.58
CA PHE A 127 -11.47 -4.99 -7.31
C PHE A 127 -11.69 -5.24 -8.82
N LEU A 128 -12.34 -6.34 -9.18
CA LEU A 128 -12.65 -6.67 -10.57
C LEU A 128 -13.54 -5.61 -11.21
N LYS A 129 -14.60 -5.18 -10.54
CA LYS A 129 -15.46 -4.09 -11.01
C LYS A 129 -14.65 -2.80 -11.26
N LYS A 130 -13.78 -2.44 -10.33
CA LYS A 130 -12.97 -1.23 -10.46
C LYS A 130 -12.02 -1.26 -11.64
N HIS A 131 -11.36 -2.39 -11.88
CA HIS A 131 -10.32 -2.48 -12.89
C HIS A 131 -10.79 -2.95 -14.26
N LEU A 132 -11.80 -3.83 -14.33
CA LEU A 132 -12.26 -4.41 -15.60
C LEU A 132 -13.46 -3.69 -16.22
N LEU A 133 -14.42 -3.24 -15.42
CA LEU A 133 -15.67 -2.71 -15.96
C LEU A 133 -15.64 -1.19 -16.19
N GLY A 134 -14.56 -0.52 -15.83
CA GLY A 134 -14.40 0.91 -16.13
C GLY A 134 -15.48 1.83 -15.53
N ASP A 135 -16.38 1.29 -14.74
CA ASP A 135 -17.60 1.95 -14.24
C ASP A 135 -17.30 2.91 -13.09
N PHE A 136 -16.07 3.36 -13.02
CA PHE A 136 -15.64 4.39 -12.10
C PHE A 136 -15.54 5.75 -12.76
N LYS A 137 -16.63 6.24 -13.29
CA LYS A 137 -16.96 7.66 -13.23
C LYS A 137 -17.26 8.06 -11.78
N ALA A 138 -16.53 7.54 -10.82
CA ALA A 138 -16.44 8.15 -9.52
C ALA A 138 -15.86 9.52 -9.78
N LYS A 139 -16.66 10.54 -9.55
CA LYS A 139 -16.27 11.94 -9.57
C LYS A 139 -14.92 12.02 -8.90
N GLN A 140 -13.90 12.21 -9.72
CA GLN A 140 -12.52 12.42 -9.32
C GLN A 140 -12.46 13.85 -8.78
N LYS A 141 -13.10 14.06 -7.63
CA LYS A 141 -12.85 15.24 -6.83
C LYS A 141 -11.54 14.96 -6.12
N ASP A 142 -10.48 15.52 -6.72
CA ASP A 142 -9.27 15.98 -6.06
C ASP A 142 -8.69 15.07 -4.98
N ILE A 143 -8.44 13.80 -5.31
CA ILE A 143 -7.39 13.09 -4.61
C ILE A 143 -6.08 13.52 -5.32
N LYS A 144 -5.65 14.75 -5.06
CA LYS A 144 -4.25 15.10 -5.19
C LYS A 144 -3.48 13.98 -4.51
N PHE A 145 -2.34 13.60 -5.07
CA PHE A 145 -1.41 12.66 -4.48
C PHE A 145 -0.98 13.19 -3.11
N ILE A 146 -1.88 13.07 -2.17
CA ILE A 146 -1.58 13.10 -0.76
C ILE A 146 -1.19 11.67 -0.47
N PRO A 147 -0.04 11.44 0.16
CA PRO A 147 0.32 10.12 0.61
C PRO A 147 -0.93 9.47 1.19
N THR A 148 -1.22 8.27 0.72
CA THR A 148 -2.49 7.58 0.90
C THR A 148 -3.00 7.74 2.33
N PRO A 149 -4.13 8.40 2.59
CA PRO A 149 -4.60 8.59 3.96
C PRO A 149 -5.06 7.25 4.50
N VAL A 150 -4.27 6.67 5.38
CA VAL A 150 -4.70 5.53 6.18
C VAL A 150 -5.45 6.09 7.38
N SER A 151 -6.78 5.96 7.39
CA SER A 151 -7.58 6.36 8.54
C SER A 151 -7.50 5.29 9.62
N LEU A 152 -6.89 5.64 10.73
CA LEU A 152 -6.86 4.83 11.94
C LEU A 152 -8.11 5.18 12.77
N ARG A 153 -9.29 4.74 12.34
CA ARG A 153 -10.54 5.04 13.04
C ARG A 153 -10.70 4.29 14.36
N GLU A 154 -10.02 3.16 14.51
CA GLU A 154 -9.99 2.42 15.76
C GLU A 154 -8.57 2.38 16.30
N PRO A 155 -8.38 2.37 17.63
CA PRO A 155 -7.05 2.15 18.18
C PRO A 155 -6.58 0.78 17.69
N ILE A 156 -5.63 0.80 16.79
CA ILE A 156 -4.92 -0.42 16.44
C ILE A 156 -4.34 -0.91 17.76
N ALA A 157 -4.83 -2.06 18.23
CA ALA A 157 -4.45 -2.59 19.51
C ALA A 157 -2.93 -2.57 19.63
N CYS A 158 -2.45 -1.77 20.57
CA CYS A 158 -1.03 -1.73 20.85
C CYS A 158 -0.63 -3.13 21.26
N ALA A 159 0.30 -3.73 20.53
CA ALA A 159 0.97 -4.90 21.01
C ALA A 159 1.65 -4.51 22.33
N GLY A 160 1.13 -5.01 23.44
CA GLY A 160 1.70 -4.84 24.77
C GLY A 160 3.06 -5.53 24.86
#